data_3e1833bce58ba22cc6d370d9e8a52e3d
#
_entry.id   3e1833bce58ba22cc6d370d9e8a52e3d
#
_cell.length_a   1.000
_cell.length_b   1.000
_cell.length_c   1.000
_cell.angle_alpha   90.00
_cell.angle_beta   90.00
_cell.angle_gamma   90.00
#
_symmetry.space_group_name_H-M   'P 1'
#
loop_
_entity.id
_entity.type
_entity.pdbx_description
1 polymer ?
#
loop_
_entity_poly.entity_id
_entity_poly.type
_entity_poly.pdbx_seq_one_letter_code
_entity_poly.pdbx_strand_id
1 'polypeptide(L)'
;NRPSPAKISRPKASDSFARTRLFKLLDSARRKPLIWVMGPPGSGKTMLVADYLERRRVTTLWYQADPGDADIATFFHYLGLAVKKAVPRQRRPLPICTPDRLTDMDRYARQFFADLYARLKPPFALVFDNYQDIPAETRLHEALRVALEMLPEGGHIVAMSRREPPSSLARARLNDS
;
A
#
# COMPACT_ATOMS: atom_id res chain seq x y z
N ASN A 1 -11.33 15.47 -12.86
CA ASN A 1 -11.73 14.10 -12.44
C ASN A 1 -11.77 14.07 -10.92
N ARG A 2 -12.97 13.97 -10.35
CA ARG A 2 -13.07 13.73 -8.89
C ARG A 2 -12.54 12.32 -8.61
N PRO A 3 -11.67 12.14 -7.60
CA PRO A 3 -11.16 10.83 -7.25
C PRO A 3 -12.34 9.90 -6.94
N SER A 4 -12.32 8.71 -7.51
CA SER A 4 -13.30 7.69 -7.16
C SER A 4 -13.11 7.31 -5.68
N PRO A 5 -14.11 7.50 -4.82
CA PRO A 5 -14.02 7.08 -3.42
C PRO A 5 -13.70 5.59 -3.26
N ALA A 6 -14.05 4.79 -4.26
CA ALA A 6 -13.77 3.35 -4.28
C ALA A 6 -12.28 3.04 -4.33
N LYS A 7 -11.49 3.79 -5.12
CA LYS A 7 -10.03 3.57 -5.29
C LYS A 7 -9.23 3.64 -3.99
N ILE A 8 -9.68 4.46 -3.05
CA ILE A 8 -9.02 4.70 -1.77
C ILE A 8 -9.91 4.34 -0.57
N SER A 9 -10.87 3.44 -0.76
CA SER A 9 -11.79 3.02 0.30
C SER A 9 -11.57 1.56 0.64
N ARG A 10 -11.27 1.30 1.92
CA ARG A 10 -11.26 -0.06 2.43
C ARG A 10 -12.67 -0.64 2.33
N PRO A 11 -12.85 -1.85 1.78
CA PRO A 11 -14.12 -2.55 1.84
C PRO A 11 -14.57 -2.73 3.28
N LYS A 12 -15.87 -2.64 3.53
CA LYS A 12 -16.43 -2.96 4.84
C LYS A 12 -16.27 -4.46 5.08
N ALA A 13 -15.68 -4.81 6.21
CA ALA A 13 -15.66 -6.19 6.65
C ALA A 13 -17.11 -6.67 6.81
N SER A 14 -17.48 -7.75 6.16
CA SER A 14 -18.73 -8.45 6.44
C SER A 14 -18.51 -9.30 7.69
N ASP A 15 -19.61 -9.64 8.42
CA ASP A 15 -19.58 -10.60 9.54
C ASP A 15 -19.15 -12.01 9.08
N SER A 16 -17.99 -12.11 8.49
CA SER A 16 -17.42 -13.37 8.06
C SER A 16 -16.78 -14.06 9.26
N PHE A 17 -16.95 -15.37 9.35
CA PHE A 17 -16.28 -16.20 10.35
C PHE A 17 -14.78 -15.86 10.39
N ALA A 18 -14.29 -15.53 11.58
CA ALA A 18 -12.89 -15.21 11.78
C ALA A 18 -12.02 -16.37 11.27
N ARG A 19 -11.26 -16.11 10.22
CA ARG A 19 -10.32 -17.09 9.64
C ARG A 19 -9.07 -17.18 10.52
N THR A 20 -9.22 -17.67 11.75
CA THR A 20 -8.21 -17.63 12.81
C THR A 20 -6.85 -18.15 12.37
N ARG A 21 -6.82 -19.22 11.54
CA ARG A 21 -5.57 -19.76 10.99
C ARG A 21 -4.86 -18.74 10.09
N LEU A 22 -5.61 -18.09 9.20
CA LEU A 22 -5.06 -17.09 8.29
C LEU A 22 -4.63 -15.82 9.03
N PHE A 23 -5.33 -15.45 10.09
CA PHE A 23 -4.93 -14.33 10.95
C PHE A 23 -3.61 -14.59 11.66
N LYS A 24 -3.37 -15.81 12.16
CA LYS A 24 -2.08 -16.22 12.73
C LYS A 24 -0.95 -16.13 11.70
N LEU A 25 -1.21 -16.50 10.44
CA LEU A 25 -0.24 -16.35 9.36
C LEU A 25 0.07 -14.88 9.08
N LEU A 26 -0.94 -14.03 9.05
CA LEU A 26 -0.75 -12.57 8.88
C LEU A 26 -0.03 -11.94 10.07
N ASP A 27 -0.32 -12.38 11.30
CA ASP A 27 0.41 -11.94 12.50
C ASP A 27 1.91 -12.28 12.40
N SER A 28 2.23 -13.48 11.92
CA SER A 28 3.62 -13.88 11.68
C SER A 28 4.27 -13.10 10.54
N ALA A 29 3.51 -12.82 9.47
CA ALA A 29 3.99 -12.07 8.32
C ALA A 29 4.29 -10.60 8.66
N ARG A 30 3.67 -10.02 9.68
CA ARG A 30 3.92 -8.65 10.16
C ARG A 30 5.33 -8.42 10.73
N ARG A 31 6.11 -9.46 10.88
CA ARG A 31 7.55 -9.32 11.19
C ARG A 31 8.36 -8.81 9.99
N LYS A 32 7.77 -8.86 8.80
CA LYS A 32 8.39 -8.39 7.55
C LYS A 32 7.75 -7.08 7.08
N PRO A 33 8.51 -6.19 6.46
CA PRO A 33 7.99 -4.92 5.94
C PRO A 33 6.97 -5.11 4.83
N LEU A 34 7.16 -6.13 3.96
CA LEU A 34 6.24 -6.46 2.87
C LEU A 34 5.50 -7.76 3.13
N ILE A 35 4.17 -7.69 3.13
CA ILE A 35 3.27 -8.84 3.18
C ILE A 35 2.63 -9.02 1.80
N TRP A 36 2.96 -10.11 1.12
CA TRP A 36 2.40 -10.43 -0.19
C TRP A 36 1.33 -11.51 -0.05
N VAL A 37 0.07 -11.13 -0.30
CA VAL A 37 -1.08 -12.04 -0.21
C VAL A 37 -1.48 -12.48 -1.61
N MET A 38 -1.13 -13.71 -1.97
CA MET A 38 -1.42 -14.27 -3.28
C MET A 38 -2.58 -15.25 -3.21
N GLY A 39 -3.40 -15.25 -4.25
CA GLY A 39 -4.50 -16.21 -4.40
C GLY A 39 -5.35 -15.92 -5.63
N PRO A 40 -6.14 -16.91 -6.10
CA PRO A 40 -6.98 -16.77 -7.28
C PRO A 40 -8.06 -15.69 -7.11
N PRO A 41 -8.72 -15.28 -8.22
CA PRO A 41 -9.91 -14.43 -8.15
C PRO A 41 -10.98 -15.06 -7.24
N GLY A 42 -11.70 -14.24 -6.49
CA GLY A 42 -12.77 -14.70 -5.61
C GLY A 42 -12.33 -15.47 -4.35
N SER A 43 -11.02 -15.63 -4.10
CA SER A 43 -10.53 -16.31 -2.89
C SER A 43 -10.75 -15.54 -1.58
N GLY A 44 -11.29 -14.33 -1.66
CA GLY A 44 -11.61 -13.49 -0.50
C GLY A 44 -10.42 -12.80 0.14
N LYS A 45 -9.32 -12.57 -0.59
CA LYS A 45 -8.13 -11.86 -0.11
C LYS A 45 -8.45 -10.47 0.44
N THR A 46 -9.20 -9.71 -0.31
CA THR A 46 -9.59 -8.33 0.02
C THR A 46 -10.33 -8.28 1.36
N MET A 47 -11.32 -9.17 1.55
CA MET A 47 -12.09 -9.24 2.78
C MET A 47 -11.26 -9.77 3.95
N LEU A 48 -10.40 -10.75 3.70
CA LEU A 48 -9.48 -11.30 4.70
C LEU A 48 -8.57 -10.20 5.27
N VAL A 49 -7.92 -9.43 4.40
CA VAL A 49 -7.00 -8.36 4.80
C VAL A 49 -7.76 -7.22 5.48
N ALA A 50 -8.92 -6.83 4.94
CA ALA A 50 -9.75 -5.78 5.53
C ALA A 50 -10.22 -6.13 6.96
N ASP A 51 -10.75 -7.34 7.16
CA ASP A 51 -11.20 -7.84 8.47
C ASP A 51 -10.03 -7.97 9.46
N TYR A 52 -8.90 -8.53 9.00
CA TYR A 52 -7.69 -8.66 9.80
C TYR A 52 -7.19 -7.30 10.33
N LEU A 53 -7.00 -6.32 9.44
CA LEU A 53 -6.48 -5.01 9.82
C LEU A 53 -7.44 -4.26 10.74
N GLU A 54 -8.75 -4.42 10.53
CA GLU A 54 -9.77 -3.84 11.41
C GLU A 54 -9.71 -4.44 12.82
N ARG A 55 -9.70 -5.76 12.94
CA ARG A 55 -9.61 -6.45 14.24
C ARG A 55 -8.29 -6.17 14.97
N ARG A 56 -7.21 -5.93 14.26
CA ARG A 56 -5.91 -5.55 14.84
C ARG A 56 -5.78 -4.04 15.09
N ARG A 57 -6.82 -3.25 14.78
CA ARG A 57 -6.85 -1.78 14.94
C ARG A 57 -5.66 -1.09 14.26
N VAL A 58 -5.29 -1.58 13.08
CA VAL A 58 -4.20 -1.03 12.28
C VAL A 58 -4.72 0.16 11.48
N THR A 59 -4.06 1.31 11.59
CA THR A 59 -4.35 2.45 10.72
C THR A 59 -4.05 2.07 9.26
N THR A 60 -5.05 2.15 8.40
CA THR A 60 -4.95 1.60 7.05
C THR A 60 -5.12 2.68 5.99
N LEU A 61 -4.14 2.78 5.09
CA LEU A 61 -4.26 3.47 3.81
C LEU A 61 -4.57 2.43 2.75
N TRP A 62 -5.80 2.45 2.24
CA TRP A 62 -6.23 1.51 1.21
C TRP A 62 -6.08 2.11 -0.17
N TYR A 63 -5.47 1.37 -1.07
CA TYR A 63 -5.28 1.74 -2.47
C TYR A 63 -5.68 0.57 -3.37
N GLN A 64 -6.69 0.78 -4.20
CA GLN A 64 -7.09 -0.19 -5.21
C GLN A 64 -6.33 0.11 -6.50
N ALA A 65 -5.44 -0.77 -6.88
CA ALA A 65 -4.66 -0.62 -8.11
C ALA A 65 -5.53 -0.87 -9.34
N ASP A 66 -5.21 -0.13 -10.41
CA ASP A 66 -5.82 -0.30 -11.73
C ASP A 66 -4.80 0.05 -12.84
N PRO A 67 -5.09 -0.22 -14.12
CA PRO A 67 -4.17 0.07 -15.22
C PRO A 67 -3.80 1.56 -15.37
N GLY A 68 -4.60 2.48 -14.84
CA GLY A 68 -4.32 3.92 -14.84
C GLY A 68 -3.11 4.29 -13.98
N ASP A 69 -2.68 3.41 -13.09
CA ASP A 69 -1.50 3.58 -12.24
C ASP A 69 -0.17 3.38 -13.00
N ALA A 70 -0.23 3.09 -14.29
CA ALA A 70 0.91 3.23 -15.18
C ALA A 70 1.47 4.66 -15.19
N ASP A 71 0.60 5.67 -14.99
CA ASP A 71 1.00 7.04 -14.75
C ASP A 71 1.38 7.25 -13.28
N ILE A 72 2.66 7.46 -13.05
CA ILE A 72 3.20 7.64 -11.70
C ILE A 72 2.65 8.88 -10.98
N ALA A 73 2.30 9.94 -11.71
CA ALA A 73 1.71 11.12 -11.11
C ALA A 73 0.30 10.83 -10.57
N THR A 74 -0.47 10.03 -11.28
CA THR A 74 -1.77 9.51 -10.85
C THR A 74 -1.64 8.70 -9.56
N PHE A 75 -0.64 7.83 -9.49
CA PHE A 75 -0.35 7.05 -8.27
C PHE A 75 -0.10 7.94 -7.04
N PHE A 76 0.84 8.88 -7.14
CA PHE A 76 1.15 9.76 -6.01
C PHE A 76 -0.04 10.65 -5.62
N HIS A 77 -0.82 11.09 -6.60
CA HIS A 77 -2.03 11.88 -6.34
C HIS A 77 -3.04 11.10 -5.47
N TYR A 78 -3.40 9.90 -5.89
CA TYR A 78 -4.37 9.08 -5.14
C TYR A 78 -3.84 8.61 -3.79
N LEU A 79 -2.55 8.30 -3.70
CA LEU A 79 -1.94 7.96 -2.41
C LEU A 79 -1.99 9.15 -1.45
N GLY A 80 -1.75 10.37 -1.94
CA GLY A 80 -1.93 11.60 -1.16
C GLY A 80 -3.36 11.78 -0.65
N LEU A 81 -4.36 11.44 -1.46
CA LEU A 81 -5.77 11.47 -1.04
C LEU A 81 -6.09 10.39 0.00
N ALA A 82 -5.49 9.20 -0.12
CA ALA A 82 -5.65 8.13 0.88
C ALA A 82 -5.10 8.56 2.25
N VAL A 83 -3.96 9.24 2.27
CA VAL A 83 -3.38 9.81 3.50
C VAL A 83 -4.33 10.85 4.10
N LYS A 84 -4.81 11.78 3.30
CA LYS A 84 -5.75 12.82 3.77
C LYS A 84 -7.01 12.22 4.37
N LYS A 85 -7.49 11.10 3.82
CA LYS A 85 -8.65 10.37 4.35
C LYS A 85 -8.34 9.68 5.68
N ALA A 86 -7.16 9.06 5.81
CA ALA A 86 -6.75 8.35 7.02
C ALA A 86 -6.41 9.28 8.18
N VAL A 87 -5.82 10.44 7.88
CA VAL A 87 -5.38 11.44 8.87
C VAL A 87 -5.90 12.85 8.53
N PRO A 88 -7.22 13.08 8.61
CA PRO A 88 -7.86 14.30 8.10
C PRO A 88 -7.44 15.58 8.83
N ARG A 89 -6.88 15.46 10.04
CA ARG A 89 -6.44 16.62 10.84
C ARG A 89 -5.10 17.21 10.39
N GLN A 90 -4.36 16.52 9.54
CA GLN A 90 -3.10 17.01 8.98
C GLN A 90 -3.39 18.05 7.89
N ARG A 91 -3.00 19.30 8.16
CA ARG A 91 -3.26 20.44 7.26
C ARG A 91 -2.19 20.63 6.19
N ARG A 92 -0.94 20.25 6.47
CA ARG A 92 0.16 20.41 5.51
C ARG A 92 -0.02 19.42 4.35
N PRO A 93 -0.08 19.87 3.08
CA PRO A 93 -0.18 18.95 1.95
C PRO A 93 1.10 18.12 1.79
N LEU A 94 0.97 16.94 1.19
CA LEU A 94 2.10 16.16 0.71
C LEU A 94 2.73 16.85 -0.52
N PRO A 95 4.01 16.59 -0.81
CA PRO A 95 4.65 17.11 -2.01
C PRO A 95 3.86 16.75 -3.27
N ILE A 96 3.57 17.75 -4.11
CA ILE A 96 2.85 17.54 -5.36
C ILE A 96 3.83 16.94 -6.38
N CYS A 97 3.37 15.91 -7.09
CA CYS A 97 4.10 15.32 -8.20
C CYS A 97 4.01 16.23 -9.43
N THR A 98 5.14 16.83 -9.82
CA THR A 98 5.27 17.65 -11.02
C THR A 98 6.26 17.01 -11.98
N PRO A 99 6.18 17.29 -13.31
CA PRO A 99 7.12 16.74 -14.29
C PRO A 99 8.59 16.98 -13.92
N ASP A 100 8.93 18.18 -13.43
CA ASP A 100 10.30 18.52 -13.03
C ASP A 100 10.80 17.64 -11.87
N ARG A 101 9.93 17.30 -10.93
CA ARG A 101 10.29 16.41 -9.81
C ARG A 101 10.43 14.95 -10.24
N LEU A 102 9.78 14.57 -11.32
CA LEU A 102 9.89 13.22 -11.87
C LEU A 102 11.20 12.99 -12.64
N THR A 103 11.99 14.03 -12.92
CA THR A 103 13.33 13.87 -13.48
C THR A 103 14.27 13.17 -12.48
N ASP A 104 14.06 13.39 -11.17
CA ASP A 104 14.72 12.66 -10.09
C ASP A 104 13.65 12.01 -9.21
N MET A 105 13.05 10.91 -9.72
CA MET A 105 11.94 10.26 -9.04
C MET A 105 12.35 9.62 -7.71
N ASP A 106 13.57 9.08 -7.60
CA ASP A 106 14.03 8.47 -6.33
C ASP A 106 14.04 9.52 -5.21
N ARG A 107 14.60 10.69 -5.48
CA ARG A 107 14.60 11.81 -4.52
C ARG A 107 13.20 12.27 -4.17
N TYR A 108 12.32 12.43 -5.17
CA TYR A 108 10.93 12.81 -4.95
C TYR A 108 10.19 11.77 -4.11
N ALA A 109 10.31 10.49 -4.46
CA ALA A 109 9.66 9.40 -3.73
C ALA A 109 10.14 9.34 -2.28
N ARG A 110 11.44 9.47 -2.01
CA ARG A 110 11.99 9.53 -0.65
C ARG A 110 11.38 10.67 0.16
N GLN A 111 11.31 11.86 -0.40
CA GLN A 111 10.68 12.99 0.29
C GLN A 111 9.20 12.76 0.53
N PHE A 112 8.48 12.25 -0.47
CA PHE A 112 7.05 11.96 -0.37
C PHE A 112 6.77 10.94 0.74
N PHE A 113 7.49 9.81 0.77
CA PHE A 113 7.27 8.77 1.78
C PHE A 113 7.76 9.20 3.17
N ALA A 114 8.83 9.99 3.28
CA ALA A 114 9.23 10.59 4.56
C ALA A 114 8.10 11.45 5.15
N ASP A 115 7.53 12.34 4.33
CA ASP A 115 6.43 13.20 4.73
C ASP A 115 5.13 12.41 5.00
N LEU A 116 4.89 11.33 4.28
CA LEU A 116 3.75 10.44 4.48
C LEU A 116 3.87 9.70 5.81
N TYR A 117 5.00 9.05 6.06
CA TYR A 117 5.21 8.26 7.27
C TYR A 117 5.25 9.10 8.53
N ALA A 118 5.77 10.33 8.46
CA ALA A 118 5.74 11.26 9.58
C ALA A 118 4.32 11.60 10.08
N ARG A 119 3.30 11.32 9.30
CA ARG A 119 1.88 11.57 9.64
C ARG A 119 1.19 10.35 10.23
N LEU A 120 1.77 9.19 10.09
CA LEU A 120 1.18 7.93 10.52
C LEU A 120 1.80 7.49 11.84
N LYS A 121 0.93 7.04 12.74
CA LYS A 121 1.38 6.44 14.00
C LYS A 121 1.31 4.91 13.87
N PRO A 122 2.38 4.17 14.17
CA PRO A 122 2.33 2.72 14.21
C PRO A 122 1.30 2.20 15.25
N PRO A 123 0.64 1.06 15.01
CA PRO A 123 0.76 0.26 13.79
C PRO A 123 -0.05 0.83 12.63
N PHE A 124 0.54 0.85 11.43
CA PHE A 124 -0.17 1.22 10.22
C PHE A 124 0.17 0.31 9.04
N ALA A 125 -0.68 0.30 8.01
CA ALA A 125 -0.46 -0.45 6.78
C ALA A 125 -0.85 0.37 5.55
N LEU A 126 0.02 0.34 4.53
CA LEU A 126 -0.33 0.73 3.16
C LEU A 126 -0.78 -0.54 2.45
N VAL A 127 -2.02 -0.56 1.99
CA VAL A 127 -2.62 -1.73 1.35
C VAL A 127 -2.83 -1.47 -0.13
N PHE A 128 -2.28 -2.33 -0.98
CA PHE A 128 -2.46 -2.31 -2.43
C PHE A 128 -3.28 -3.51 -2.84
N ASP A 129 -4.54 -3.30 -3.17
CA ASP A 129 -5.44 -4.32 -3.69
C ASP A 129 -5.35 -4.39 -5.22
N ASN A 130 -5.55 -5.58 -5.79
CA ASN A 130 -5.44 -5.83 -7.24
C ASN A 130 -4.08 -5.44 -7.84
N TYR A 131 -2.99 -5.70 -7.14
CA TYR A 131 -1.64 -5.31 -7.57
C TYR A 131 -1.28 -5.86 -8.98
N GLN A 132 -1.84 -6.99 -9.38
CA GLN A 132 -1.64 -7.57 -10.71
C GLN A 132 -2.16 -6.69 -11.88
N ASP A 133 -3.00 -5.69 -11.59
CA ASP A 133 -3.55 -4.79 -12.60
C ASP A 133 -2.59 -3.62 -12.92
N ILE A 134 -1.53 -3.47 -12.11
CA ILE A 134 -0.44 -2.54 -12.39
C ILE A 134 0.44 -3.14 -13.51
N PRO A 135 0.68 -2.40 -14.61
CA PRO A 135 1.55 -2.86 -15.67
C PRO A 135 2.96 -3.19 -15.15
N ALA A 136 3.59 -4.24 -15.72
CA ALA A 136 4.91 -4.68 -15.29
C ALA A 136 6.00 -3.61 -15.49
N GLU A 137 5.89 -2.86 -16.59
CA GLU A 137 6.85 -1.80 -16.94
C GLU A 137 6.35 -0.42 -16.49
N THR A 138 6.32 -0.19 -15.18
CA THR A 138 5.93 1.11 -14.62
C THR A 138 6.88 1.54 -13.52
N ARG A 139 7.10 2.85 -13.42
CA ARG A 139 7.89 3.48 -12.35
C ARG A 139 7.26 3.33 -10.95
N LEU A 140 6.00 2.88 -10.88
CA LEU A 140 5.33 2.61 -9.61
C LEU A 140 6.07 1.56 -8.79
N HIS A 141 6.64 0.52 -9.43
CA HIS A 141 7.42 -0.50 -8.72
C HIS A 141 8.69 0.07 -8.08
N GLU A 142 9.33 1.06 -8.72
CA GLU A 142 10.46 1.80 -8.15
C GLU A 142 10.02 2.64 -6.95
N ALA A 143 8.89 3.34 -7.06
CA ALA A 143 8.34 4.12 -5.96
C ALA A 143 8.01 3.23 -4.75
N LEU A 144 7.45 2.04 -4.95
CA LEU A 144 7.17 1.11 -3.86
C LEU A 144 8.44 0.50 -3.25
N ARG A 145 9.50 0.30 -4.04
CA ARG A 145 10.81 -0.08 -3.49
C ARG A 145 11.30 0.97 -2.51
N VAL A 146 11.24 2.25 -2.90
CA VAL A 146 11.60 3.37 -2.01
C VAL A 146 10.71 3.41 -0.77
N ALA A 147 9.40 3.18 -0.94
CA ALA A 147 8.47 3.11 0.17
C ALA A 147 8.86 2.05 1.19
N LEU A 148 9.29 0.86 0.73
CA LEU A 148 9.76 -0.24 1.58
C LEU A 148 11.06 0.11 2.30
N GLU A 149 12.03 0.69 1.58
CA GLU A 149 13.32 1.09 2.16
C GLU A 149 13.18 2.14 3.28
N MET A 150 12.16 2.98 3.20
CA MET A 150 11.91 4.06 4.15
C MET A 150 10.89 3.71 5.23
N LEU A 151 10.35 2.50 5.19
CA LEU A 151 9.26 2.10 6.09
C LEU A 151 9.72 2.09 7.54
N PRO A 152 9.08 2.86 8.44
CA PRO A 152 9.46 2.87 9.84
C PRO A 152 8.99 1.59 10.55
N GLU A 153 9.59 1.30 11.69
CA GLU A 153 9.19 0.19 12.55
C GLU A 153 7.70 0.26 12.90
N GLY A 154 7.01 -0.86 12.82
CA GLY A 154 5.57 -0.96 13.03
C GLY A 154 4.70 -0.51 11.85
N GLY A 155 5.31 -0.07 10.74
CA GLY A 155 4.65 0.11 9.45
C GLY A 155 4.75 -1.15 8.60
N HIS A 156 3.75 -1.37 7.74
CA HIS A 156 3.73 -2.50 6.81
C HIS A 156 3.20 -2.08 5.44
N ILE A 157 3.70 -2.72 4.39
CA ILE A 157 3.09 -2.69 3.06
C ILE A 157 2.44 -4.04 2.83
N VAL A 158 1.16 -4.06 2.51
CA VAL A 158 0.39 -5.25 2.18
C VAL A 158 -0.03 -5.17 0.72
N ALA A 159 0.41 -6.09 -0.11
CA ALA A 159 0.00 -6.19 -1.50
C ALA A 159 -0.81 -7.47 -1.73
N MET A 160 -1.96 -7.33 -2.37
CA MET A 160 -2.81 -8.45 -2.77
C MET A 160 -2.76 -8.63 -4.27
N SER A 161 -2.45 -9.83 -4.72
CA SER A 161 -2.25 -10.14 -6.14
C SER A 161 -2.69 -11.55 -6.49
N ARG A 162 -2.88 -11.80 -7.78
CA ARG A 162 -3.01 -13.14 -8.38
C ARG A 162 -1.67 -13.67 -8.87
N ARG A 163 -0.62 -12.85 -8.86
CA ARG A 163 0.71 -13.14 -9.40
C ARG A 163 1.77 -12.95 -8.33
N GLU A 164 2.93 -13.52 -8.59
CA GLU A 164 4.13 -13.29 -7.79
C GLU A 164 4.55 -11.82 -7.80
N PRO A 165 5.28 -11.37 -6.78
CA PRO A 165 5.78 -10.01 -6.74
C PRO A 165 6.77 -9.74 -7.88
N PRO A 166 6.80 -8.51 -8.43
CA PRO A 166 7.82 -8.08 -9.36
C PRO A 166 9.23 -8.29 -8.77
N SER A 167 10.22 -8.55 -9.62
CA SER A 167 11.61 -8.80 -9.18
C SER A 167 12.19 -7.66 -8.33
N SER A 168 11.80 -6.41 -8.60
CA SER A 168 12.18 -5.23 -7.83
C SER A 168 11.70 -5.28 -6.36
N LEU A 169 10.53 -5.86 -6.11
CA LEU A 169 9.96 -6.02 -4.77
C LEU A 169 10.36 -7.35 -4.13
N ALA A 170 10.61 -8.39 -4.92
CA ALA A 170 11.06 -9.68 -4.42
C ALA A 170 12.43 -9.59 -3.71
N ARG A 171 13.34 -8.75 -4.23
CA ARG A 171 14.66 -8.51 -3.62
C ARG A 171 14.56 -7.79 -2.27
N ALA A 172 13.62 -6.86 -2.13
CA ALA A 172 13.37 -6.18 -0.84
C ALA A 172 12.88 -7.16 0.24
N ARG A 173 12.32 -8.31 -0.15
CA ARG A 173 11.87 -9.38 0.75
C ARG A 173 13.02 -10.23 1.28
N LEU A 174 14.16 -10.27 0.60
CA LEU A 174 15.30 -11.15 0.90
C LEU A 174 16.39 -10.47 1.75
N ASN A 175 16.42 -9.14 1.79
CA ASN A 175 17.51 -8.41 2.47
C ASN A 175 17.33 -8.26 3.98
N ASP A 176 16.30 -8.87 4.58
CA ASP A 176 16.06 -8.92 6.03
C ASP A 176 16.27 -10.34 6.62
N SER A 177 17.32 -11.01 6.18
CA SER A 177 17.74 -12.31 6.74
C SER A 177 18.95 -12.16 7.63
#